data_b21b3850f2c7867b976cbecf0a6506c1
#
_entry.id   b21b3850f2c7867b976cbecf0a6506c1
#
_cell.length_a   1.000
_cell.length_b   1.000
_cell.length_c   1.000
_cell.angle_alpha   90.00
_cell.angle_beta   90.00
_cell.angle_gamma   90.00
#
_symmetry.space_group_name_H-M   'P 1'
#
loop_
_entity.id
_entity.type
_entity.pdbx_description
1 polymer ?
#
loop_
_entity_poly.entity_id
_entity_poly.type
_entity_poly.pdbx_seq_one_letter_code
_entity_poly.pdbx_strand_id
1 'polypeptide(L)'
;VEERAKPVTAEGVLLKTSGGLSEDWTYRRYKPEDVWAFQPLVKPNVPKGTANPIDAFINRKLKVAGFTSAPQADFRTLAKRAYYDLTGLPPTPFEIYQFRLAWDKNPAKAWSVLIDQLLASPHYGERWGQHWLDVARYADTGGYSNDYERSNAWRYRDYVIRAFNSDKPYNEFVIEQIAGDELWEKQPEEKRNPELLVAASFLRMGPWDPAMTLVPQARQIFIDDVVNSVGQTFLSTTMRCLKCHDHKF
;
A
#
# COMPACT_ATOMS: atom_id res chain seq x y z
N VAL A 1 4.07 -18.58 -23.74
CA VAL A 1 4.81 -18.00 -22.60
C VAL A 1 6.29 -17.84 -22.90
N GLU A 2 6.85 -18.61 -23.83
CA GLU A 2 8.29 -18.53 -24.19
C GLU A 2 8.69 -17.39 -25.13
N GLU A 3 7.75 -16.71 -25.80
CA GLU A 3 8.07 -15.62 -26.74
C GLU A 3 8.28 -14.24 -26.08
N ARG A 4 8.11 -14.11 -24.75
CA ARG A 4 8.14 -12.80 -24.06
C ARG A 4 9.51 -12.29 -23.64
N ALA A 5 10.55 -13.08 -23.75
CA ALA A 5 11.90 -12.69 -23.36
C ALA A 5 12.81 -12.46 -24.56
N LYS A 6 12.55 -11.42 -25.36
CA LYS A 6 13.54 -10.98 -26.35
C LYS A 6 14.61 -10.13 -25.65
N PRO A 7 15.90 -10.31 -26.01
CA PRO A 7 16.98 -9.57 -25.37
C PRO A 7 16.81 -8.06 -25.58
N VAL A 8 17.13 -7.30 -24.53
CA VAL A 8 17.19 -5.83 -24.58
C VAL A 8 18.29 -5.46 -25.58
N THR A 9 17.91 -4.82 -26.69
CA THR A 9 18.87 -4.27 -27.66
C THR A 9 19.16 -2.80 -27.33
N ALA A 10 20.20 -2.22 -27.91
CA ALA A 10 20.50 -0.79 -27.77
C ALA A 10 19.34 0.13 -28.19
N GLU A 11 18.40 -0.38 -28.96
CA GLU A 11 17.18 0.34 -29.42
C GLU A 11 15.98 0.18 -28.46
N GLY A 12 16.13 -0.56 -27.36
CA GLY A 12 15.08 -0.84 -26.39
C GLY A 12 14.38 -2.20 -26.59
N VAL A 13 13.39 -2.49 -25.75
CA VAL A 13 12.60 -3.72 -25.79
C VAL A 13 11.37 -3.52 -26.66
N LEU A 14 11.20 -4.38 -27.66
CA LEU A 14 9.99 -4.44 -28.46
C LEU A 14 8.95 -5.28 -27.75
N LEU A 15 7.85 -4.64 -27.28
CA LEU A 15 6.68 -5.33 -26.77
C LEU A 15 5.61 -5.36 -27.85
N LYS A 16 5.27 -6.56 -28.31
CA LYS A 16 4.16 -6.76 -29.22
C LYS A 16 2.89 -6.82 -28.38
N THR A 17 2.01 -5.84 -28.55
CA THR A 17 0.72 -5.77 -27.84
C THR A 17 -0.43 -6.01 -28.81
N SER A 18 -1.56 -6.52 -28.30
CA SER A 18 -2.79 -6.69 -29.07
C SER A 18 -3.78 -5.53 -28.82
N GLY A 19 -4.69 -5.28 -29.76
CA GLY A 19 -5.78 -4.32 -29.61
C GLY A 19 -5.43 -2.84 -29.84
N GLY A 20 -4.22 -2.52 -30.25
CA GLY A 20 -3.85 -1.16 -30.66
C GLY A 20 -4.40 -0.79 -32.03
N LEU A 21 -4.81 0.46 -32.21
CA LEU A 21 -5.31 1.03 -33.47
C LEU A 21 -4.18 1.56 -34.39
N SER A 22 -2.94 1.63 -33.89
CA SER A 22 -1.79 2.13 -34.62
C SER A 22 -0.58 1.22 -34.45
N GLU A 23 0.34 1.30 -35.44
CA GLU A 23 1.62 0.59 -35.35
C GLU A 23 2.45 1.01 -34.13
N ASP A 24 2.43 2.29 -33.79
CA ASP A 24 3.10 2.84 -32.60
C ASP A 24 2.65 2.19 -31.30
N TRP A 25 1.36 1.83 -31.19
CA TRP A 25 0.83 1.10 -30.05
C TRP A 25 1.25 -0.38 -30.11
N THR A 26 1.11 -1.01 -31.25
CA THR A 26 1.34 -2.45 -31.43
C THR A 26 2.82 -2.83 -31.33
N TYR A 27 3.73 -1.94 -31.76
CA TYR A 27 5.18 -2.18 -31.81
C TYR A 27 5.98 -1.19 -30.96
N ARG A 28 5.43 -0.77 -29.84
CA ARG A 28 6.07 0.22 -28.97
C ARG A 28 7.40 -0.31 -28.42
N ARG A 29 8.43 0.52 -28.50
CA ARG A 29 9.74 0.26 -27.90
C ARG A 29 9.90 1.06 -26.62
N TYR A 30 10.38 0.39 -25.59
CA TYR A 30 10.69 1.00 -24.31
C TYR A 30 12.20 0.99 -24.09
N LYS A 31 12.78 2.16 -23.86
CA LYS A 31 14.16 2.23 -23.43
C LYS A 31 14.26 1.85 -21.95
N PRO A 32 15.37 1.21 -21.51
CA PRO A 32 15.53 0.83 -20.11
C PRO A 32 15.35 2.00 -19.13
N GLU A 33 15.82 3.19 -19.48
CA GLU A 33 15.66 4.41 -18.68
C GLU A 33 14.21 4.84 -18.50
N ASP A 34 13.31 4.55 -19.46
CA ASP A 34 11.89 4.91 -19.40
C ASP A 34 11.07 3.90 -18.58
N VAL A 35 11.64 2.72 -18.30
CA VAL A 35 11.01 1.65 -17.52
C VAL A 35 11.76 1.38 -16.21
N TRP A 36 12.32 2.42 -15.61
CA TRP A 36 13.16 2.34 -14.40
C TRP A 36 12.48 1.60 -13.23
N ALA A 37 11.16 1.67 -13.12
CA ALA A 37 10.39 1.00 -12.05
C ALA A 37 10.42 -0.54 -12.16
N PHE A 38 10.71 -1.07 -13.35
CA PHE A 38 10.82 -2.51 -13.62
C PHE A 38 12.26 -3.02 -13.67
N GLN A 39 13.24 -2.15 -13.40
CA GLN A 39 14.64 -2.55 -13.29
C GLN A 39 14.92 -3.15 -11.91
N PRO A 40 15.92 -4.03 -11.78
CA PRO A 40 16.37 -4.53 -10.50
C PRO A 40 16.74 -3.38 -9.55
N LEU A 41 16.40 -3.53 -8.27
CA LEU A 41 16.74 -2.54 -7.25
C LEU A 41 18.26 -2.45 -7.08
N VAL A 42 18.80 -1.26 -7.30
CA VAL A 42 20.22 -0.96 -7.08
C VAL A 42 20.35 0.01 -5.91
N LYS A 43 21.16 -0.34 -4.90
CA LYS A 43 21.45 0.56 -3.77
C LYS A 43 22.25 1.76 -4.27
N PRO A 44 21.71 2.98 -4.21
CA PRO A 44 22.41 4.16 -4.68
C PRO A 44 23.53 4.58 -3.72
N ASN A 45 24.55 5.23 -4.23
CA ASN A 45 25.56 5.88 -3.38
C ASN A 45 24.94 7.07 -2.66
N VAL A 46 25.02 7.06 -1.32
CA VAL A 46 24.51 8.14 -0.48
C VAL A 46 25.40 9.38 -0.63
N PRO A 47 24.84 10.55 -0.97
CA PRO A 47 25.61 11.79 -1.02
C PRO A 47 26.23 12.12 0.35
N LYS A 48 27.47 12.62 0.36
CA LYS A 48 28.12 13.07 1.59
C LYS A 48 27.46 14.36 2.11
N GLY A 49 27.49 14.57 3.43
CA GLY A 49 27.10 15.86 4.05
C GLY A 49 26.06 15.81 5.15
N THR A 50 25.35 14.69 5.34
CA THR A 50 24.39 14.51 6.44
C THR A 50 24.49 13.10 7.02
N ALA A 51 24.12 12.94 8.30
CA ALA A 51 24.08 11.63 8.95
C ALA A 51 22.91 10.75 8.45
N ASN A 52 21.80 11.38 8.05
CA ASN A 52 20.62 10.67 7.54
C ASN A 52 20.69 10.55 6.01
N PRO A 53 20.68 9.34 5.45
CA PRO A 53 20.70 9.12 4.01
C PRO A 53 19.55 9.78 3.26
N ILE A 54 18.35 9.81 3.84
CA ILE A 54 17.16 10.42 3.20
C ILE A 54 17.40 11.93 3.06
N ASP A 55 17.87 12.59 4.11
CA ASP A 55 18.19 14.02 4.08
C ASP A 55 19.31 14.32 3.07
N ALA A 56 20.29 13.42 2.92
CA ALA A 56 21.35 13.58 1.92
C ALA A 56 20.80 13.66 0.49
N PHE A 57 19.86 12.79 0.13
CA PHE A 57 19.21 12.82 -1.17
C PHE A 57 18.30 14.03 -1.36
N ILE A 58 17.51 14.40 -0.35
CA ILE A 58 16.64 15.58 -0.38
C ILE A 58 17.49 16.84 -0.54
N ASN A 59 18.50 17.04 0.31
CA ASN A 59 19.36 18.22 0.29
C ASN A 59 20.12 18.37 -1.03
N ARG A 60 20.54 17.26 -1.66
CA ARG A 60 21.15 17.31 -3.00
C ARG A 60 20.16 17.88 -4.04
N LYS A 61 18.92 17.43 -4.03
CA LYS A 61 17.89 17.95 -4.95
C LYS A 61 17.57 19.41 -4.67
N LEU A 62 17.40 19.79 -3.41
CA LEU A 62 17.17 21.19 -3.02
C LEU A 62 18.30 22.09 -3.51
N LYS A 63 19.55 21.69 -3.29
CA LYS A 63 20.74 22.46 -3.72
C LYS A 63 20.76 22.65 -5.25
N VAL A 64 20.45 21.61 -6.01
CA VAL A 64 20.36 21.72 -7.49
C VAL A 64 19.27 22.69 -7.92
N ALA A 65 18.16 22.72 -7.20
CA ALA A 65 17.04 23.64 -7.46
C ALA A 65 17.22 25.06 -6.87
N GLY A 66 18.38 25.33 -6.20
CA GLY A 66 18.66 26.63 -5.60
C GLY A 66 17.89 26.90 -4.29
N PHE A 67 17.39 25.86 -3.64
CA PHE A 67 16.67 25.95 -2.36
C PHE A 67 17.50 25.44 -1.18
N THR A 68 17.15 25.90 0.01
CA THR A 68 17.64 25.38 1.30
C THR A 68 16.48 24.78 2.08
N SER A 69 16.78 23.82 2.96
CA SER A 69 15.77 23.26 3.86
C SER A 69 15.23 24.33 4.80
N ALA A 70 13.94 24.29 5.09
CA ALA A 70 13.37 25.11 6.14
C ALA A 70 13.97 24.75 7.51
N PRO A 71 13.99 25.69 8.48
CA PRO A 71 14.41 25.38 9.84
C PRO A 71 13.47 24.32 10.47
N GLN A 72 14.00 23.62 11.47
CA GLN A 72 13.23 22.64 12.23
C GLN A 72 12.01 23.31 12.86
N ALA A 73 10.85 22.65 12.76
CA ALA A 73 9.63 23.11 13.41
C ALA A 73 9.77 23.07 14.96
N ASP A 74 8.99 23.91 15.64
CA ASP A 74 8.93 23.91 17.11
C ASP A 74 8.33 22.60 17.66
N PHE A 75 8.57 22.35 18.95
CA PHE A 75 8.16 21.11 19.62
C PHE A 75 6.65 20.84 19.51
N ARG A 76 5.80 21.88 19.60
CA ARG A 76 4.34 21.75 19.55
C ARG A 76 3.89 21.32 18.15
N THR A 77 4.46 21.94 17.13
CA THR A 77 4.18 21.57 15.73
C THR A 77 4.64 20.15 15.43
N LEU A 78 5.83 19.75 15.91
CA LEU A 78 6.34 18.39 15.74
C LEU A 78 5.44 17.37 16.44
N ALA A 79 5.10 17.59 17.71
CA ALA A 79 4.20 16.72 18.44
C ALA A 79 2.84 16.57 17.73
N LYS A 80 2.23 17.70 17.34
CA LYS A 80 0.94 17.70 16.63
C LYS A 80 1.00 16.85 15.35
N ARG A 81 2.05 17.01 14.55
CA ARG A 81 2.24 16.21 13.33
C ARG A 81 2.38 14.72 13.65
N ALA A 82 3.22 14.35 14.62
CA ALA A 82 3.41 12.96 15.02
C ALA A 82 2.09 12.30 15.47
N TYR A 83 1.30 12.97 16.28
CA TYR A 83 -0.01 12.48 16.73
C TYR A 83 -0.96 12.25 15.55
N TYR A 84 -1.14 13.24 14.67
CA TYR A 84 -2.03 13.09 13.52
C TYR A 84 -1.54 12.04 12.52
N ASP A 85 -0.25 11.96 12.29
CA ASP A 85 0.30 11.00 11.32
C ASP A 85 0.23 9.56 11.85
N LEU A 86 0.50 9.34 13.14
CA LEU A 86 0.59 8.01 13.71
C LEU A 86 -0.73 7.50 14.32
N THR A 87 -1.54 8.39 14.90
CA THR A 87 -2.79 7.97 15.57
C THR A 87 -4.07 8.58 14.98
N GLY A 88 -3.92 9.59 14.10
CA GLY A 88 -5.06 10.32 13.54
C GLY A 88 -5.77 11.25 14.52
N LEU A 89 -5.30 11.34 15.75
CA LEU A 89 -5.91 12.10 16.83
C LEU A 89 -5.02 13.28 17.26
N PRO A 90 -5.60 14.40 17.72
CA PRO A 90 -4.81 15.48 18.29
C PRO A 90 -4.26 15.10 19.66
N PRO A 91 -3.04 15.58 20.02
CA PRO A 91 -2.59 15.46 21.41
C PRO A 91 -3.44 16.29 22.35
N THR A 92 -3.66 15.80 23.57
CA THR A 92 -4.29 16.57 24.64
C THR A 92 -3.36 17.67 25.16
N PRO A 93 -3.88 18.71 25.80
CA PRO A 93 -3.06 19.74 26.43
C PRO A 93 -2.04 19.18 27.45
N PHE A 94 -2.42 18.11 28.16
CA PHE A 94 -1.55 17.44 29.12
C PHE A 94 -0.37 16.72 28.42
N GLU A 95 -0.61 16.01 27.33
CA GLU A 95 0.43 15.33 26.54
C GLU A 95 1.41 16.34 25.95
N ILE A 96 0.93 17.47 25.42
CA ILE A 96 1.79 18.55 24.95
C ILE A 96 2.66 19.12 26.09
N TYR A 97 2.07 19.29 27.28
CA TYR A 97 2.80 19.78 28.44
C TYR A 97 3.91 18.79 28.87
N GLN A 98 3.59 17.50 28.98
CA GLN A 98 4.56 16.46 29.31
C GLN A 98 5.69 16.37 28.27
N PHE A 99 5.33 16.41 27.00
CA PHE A 99 6.32 16.41 25.92
C PHE A 99 7.25 17.63 26.00
N ARG A 100 6.72 18.82 26.29
CA ARG A 100 7.52 20.03 26.51
C ARG A 100 8.53 19.85 27.63
N LEU A 101 8.11 19.36 28.78
CA LEU A 101 9.02 19.15 29.92
C LEU A 101 10.17 18.17 29.57
N ALA A 102 9.87 17.15 28.77
CA ALA A 102 10.89 16.22 28.27
C ALA A 102 11.79 16.88 27.22
N TRP A 103 11.22 17.65 26.31
CA TRP A 103 11.91 18.37 25.25
C TRP A 103 12.91 19.39 25.79
N ASP A 104 12.51 20.17 26.79
CA ASP A 104 13.39 21.17 27.43
C ASP A 104 14.64 20.53 28.09
N LYS A 105 14.56 19.24 28.47
CA LYS A 105 15.70 18.48 29.01
C LYS A 105 16.59 17.87 27.93
N ASN A 106 15.98 17.20 26.96
CA ASN A 106 16.69 16.54 25.85
C ASN A 106 15.75 16.36 24.66
N PRO A 107 15.78 17.25 23.65
CA PRO A 107 14.89 17.19 22.51
C PRO A 107 14.92 15.85 21.74
N ALA A 108 16.13 15.33 21.46
CA ALA A 108 16.28 14.10 20.68
C ALA A 108 15.68 12.89 21.39
N LYS A 109 15.93 12.75 22.71
CA LYS A 109 15.35 11.67 23.51
C LYS A 109 13.84 11.82 23.67
N ALA A 110 13.36 13.04 23.89
CA ALA A 110 11.93 13.31 24.01
C ALA A 110 11.18 12.93 22.74
N TRP A 111 11.75 13.27 21.58
CA TRP A 111 11.20 12.91 20.28
C TRP A 111 11.13 11.39 20.07
N SER A 112 12.23 10.67 20.31
CA SER A 112 12.24 9.21 20.18
C SER A 112 11.20 8.55 21.07
N VAL A 113 11.13 8.94 22.35
CA VAL A 113 10.16 8.39 23.30
C VAL A 113 8.71 8.67 22.86
N LEU A 114 8.42 9.87 22.35
CA LEU A 114 7.09 10.20 21.83
C LEU A 114 6.72 9.29 20.66
N ILE A 115 7.61 9.11 19.69
CA ILE A 115 7.36 8.25 18.53
C ILE A 115 7.12 6.81 18.97
N ASP A 116 7.97 6.27 19.86
CA ASP A 116 7.81 4.90 20.38
C ASP A 116 6.46 4.70 21.09
N GLN A 117 6.02 5.68 21.87
CA GLN A 117 4.72 5.66 22.54
C GLN A 117 3.55 5.67 21.56
N LEU A 118 3.62 6.49 20.51
CA LEU A 118 2.56 6.58 19.50
C LEU A 118 2.50 5.32 18.63
N LEU A 119 3.64 4.73 18.29
CA LEU A 119 3.70 3.46 17.56
C LEU A 119 3.17 2.29 18.39
N ALA A 120 3.33 2.32 19.73
CA ALA A 120 2.77 1.32 20.63
C ALA A 120 1.28 1.53 20.96
N SER A 121 0.69 2.64 20.52
CA SER A 121 -0.73 2.92 20.75
C SER A 121 -1.63 2.04 19.87
N PRO A 122 -2.76 1.50 20.37
CA PRO A 122 -3.73 0.80 19.56
C PRO A 122 -4.32 1.65 18.43
N HIS A 123 -4.34 2.97 18.60
CA HIS A 123 -4.79 3.92 17.57
C HIS A 123 -3.86 3.98 16.35
N TYR A 124 -2.62 3.51 16.46
CA TYR A 124 -1.73 3.37 15.31
C TYR A 124 -2.32 2.44 14.24
N GLY A 125 -2.76 1.26 14.65
CA GLY A 125 -3.39 0.30 13.74
C GLY A 125 -4.72 0.80 13.20
N GLU A 126 -5.52 1.54 13.99
CA GLU A 126 -6.76 2.16 13.52
C GLU A 126 -6.47 3.21 12.43
N ARG A 127 -5.49 4.08 12.66
CA ARG A 127 -5.08 5.13 11.70
C ARG A 127 -4.51 4.55 10.41
N TRP A 128 -3.55 3.64 10.52
CA TRP A 128 -2.86 3.08 9.35
C TRP A 128 -3.69 2.01 8.66
N GLY A 129 -4.50 1.27 9.43
CA GLY A 129 -5.51 0.37 8.90
C GLY A 129 -6.50 1.07 7.98
N GLN A 130 -6.91 2.31 8.31
CA GLN A 130 -7.78 3.11 7.45
C GLN A 130 -7.21 3.28 6.03
N HIS A 131 -5.92 3.61 5.91
CA HIS A 131 -5.28 3.74 4.60
C HIS A 131 -5.30 2.43 3.81
N TRP A 132 -5.09 1.30 4.50
CA TRP A 132 -5.20 -0.01 3.86
C TRP A 132 -6.63 -0.36 3.46
N LEU A 133 -7.60 -0.06 4.31
CA LEU A 133 -9.02 -0.31 4.04
C LEU A 133 -9.51 0.48 2.82
N ASP A 134 -9.01 1.71 2.62
CA ASP A 134 -9.28 2.50 1.42
C ASP A 134 -8.74 1.80 0.16
N VAL A 135 -7.51 1.29 0.23
CA VAL A 135 -6.90 0.51 -0.87
C VAL A 135 -7.66 -0.79 -1.14
N ALA A 136 -8.07 -1.48 -0.08
CA ALA A 136 -8.86 -2.71 -0.16
C ALA A 136 -10.32 -2.47 -0.60
N ARG A 137 -10.76 -1.21 -0.68
CA ARG A 137 -12.14 -0.81 -1.02
C ARG A 137 -13.16 -1.36 -0.01
N TYR A 138 -12.77 -1.37 1.26
CA TYR A 138 -13.62 -1.83 2.36
C TYR A 138 -14.90 -1.01 2.46
N ALA A 139 -16.02 -1.70 2.62
CA ALA A 139 -17.28 -1.10 2.99
C ALA A 139 -18.12 -2.10 3.80
N ASP A 140 -18.95 -1.59 4.70
CA ASP A 140 -19.85 -2.41 5.52
C ASP A 140 -21.09 -2.88 4.73
N THR A 141 -21.25 -2.39 3.50
CA THR A 141 -22.35 -2.73 2.60
C THR A 141 -21.85 -3.25 1.25
N GLY A 142 -22.72 -3.91 0.50
CA GLY A 142 -22.40 -4.56 -0.77
C GLY A 142 -22.21 -3.61 -1.95
N GLY A 143 -22.73 -2.39 -1.85
CA GLY A 143 -22.85 -1.49 -2.99
C GLY A 143 -24.01 -1.88 -3.92
N TYR A 144 -24.05 -1.31 -5.10
CA TYR A 144 -25.14 -1.41 -6.07
C TYR A 144 -26.48 -0.88 -5.53
N SER A 145 -27.56 -1.10 -6.29
CA SER A 145 -28.89 -0.55 -5.97
C SER A 145 -29.50 -1.11 -4.68
N ASN A 146 -29.19 -2.34 -4.33
CA ASN A 146 -29.75 -3.00 -3.14
C ASN A 146 -28.95 -2.72 -1.87
N ASP A 147 -27.69 -2.46 -2.02
CA ASP A 147 -26.73 -2.08 -0.96
C ASP A 147 -26.87 -2.90 0.35
N TYR A 148 -26.99 -4.22 0.23
CA TYR A 148 -27.13 -5.11 1.37
C TYR A 148 -25.95 -5.02 2.34
N GLU A 149 -26.26 -5.06 3.64
CA GLU A 149 -25.28 -5.10 4.71
C GLU A 149 -24.36 -6.34 4.61
N ARG A 150 -23.09 -6.13 4.88
CA ARG A 150 -22.06 -7.18 5.04
C ARG A 150 -21.77 -7.40 6.52
N SER A 151 -22.63 -8.13 7.19
CA SER A 151 -22.61 -8.32 8.64
C SER A 151 -21.30 -8.86 9.24
N ASN A 152 -20.39 -9.42 8.41
CA ASN A 152 -19.09 -9.94 8.82
C ASN A 152 -17.89 -9.15 8.29
N ALA A 153 -18.10 -8.06 7.56
CA ALA A 153 -16.99 -7.27 6.96
C ALA A 153 -16.04 -6.71 8.03
N TRP A 154 -16.56 -6.35 9.20
CA TRP A 154 -15.78 -5.85 10.32
C TRP A 154 -14.62 -6.78 10.74
N ARG A 155 -14.72 -8.10 10.51
CA ARG A 155 -13.65 -9.05 10.81
C ARG A 155 -12.38 -8.74 10.03
N TYR A 156 -12.53 -8.39 8.75
CA TYR A 156 -11.40 -7.99 7.91
C TYR A 156 -10.80 -6.65 8.36
N ARG A 157 -11.63 -5.65 8.70
CA ARG A 157 -11.16 -4.40 9.30
C ARG A 157 -10.31 -4.66 10.54
N ASP A 158 -10.81 -5.46 11.45
CA ASP A 158 -10.14 -5.77 12.71
C ASP A 158 -8.86 -6.59 12.50
N TYR A 159 -8.84 -7.49 11.50
CA TYR A 159 -7.61 -8.18 11.07
C TYR A 159 -6.55 -7.17 10.61
N VAL A 160 -6.92 -6.21 9.76
CA VAL A 160 -6.01 -5.17 9.28
C VAL A 160 -5.45 -4.33 10.43
N ILE A 161 -6.31 -3.87 11.36
CA ILE A 161 -5.89 -3.12 12.54
C ILE A 161 -4.89 -3.92 13.39
N ARG A 162 -5.18 -5.20 13.65
CA ARG A 162 -4.25 -6.07 14.39
C ARG A 162 -2.94 -6.29 13.66
N ALA A 163 -2.96 -6.45 12.34
CA ALA A 163 -1.76 -6.62 11.53
C ALA A 163 -0.81 -5.41 11.66
N PHE A 164 -1.34 -4.19 11.60
CA PHE A 164 -0.54 -2.97 11.82
C PHE A 164 -0.04 -2.85 13.26
N ASN A 165 -0.88 -3.10 14.26
CA ASN A 165 -0.48 -3.01 15.67
C ASN A 165 0.53 -4.08 16.09
N SER A 166 0.57 -5.22 15.40
CA SER A 166 1.56 -6.28 15.64
C SER A 166 2.82 -6.17 14.78
N ASP A 167 2.93 -5.10 13.99
CA ASP A 167 4.03 -4.91 13.03
C ASP A 167 4.24 -6.14 12.14
N LYS A 168 3.11 -6.72 11.63
CA LYS A 168 3.15 -7.90 10.77
C LYS A 168 4.03 -7.64 9.55
N PRO A 169 5.00 -8.53 9.22
CA PRO A 169 5.83 -8.38 8.03
C PRO A 169 4.98 -8.23 6.76
N TYR A 170 5.29 -7.24 5.94
CA TYR A 170 4.48 -6.90 4.76
C TYR A 170 4.34 -8.08 3.78
N ASN A 171 5.38 -8.86 3.58
CA ASN A 171 5.33 -10.07 2.75
C ASN A 171 4.33 -11.10 3.27
N GLU A 172 4.26 -11.32 4.59
CA GLU A 172 3.28 -12.22 5.21
C GLU A 172 1.87 -11.65 5.05
N PHE A 173 1.70 -10.35 5.32
CA PHE A 173 0.44 -9.65 5.16
C PHE A 173 -0.11 -9.75 3.72
N VAL A 174 0.75 -9.64 2.70
CA VAL A 174 0.36 -9.81 1.29
C VAL A 174 -0.06 -11.25 0.99
N ILE A 175 0.76 -12.23 1.40
CA ILE A 175 0.50 -13.64 1.13
C ILE A 175 -0.81 -14.09 1.79
N GLU A 176 -1.06 -13.69 3.03
CA GLU A 176 -2.31 -14.01 3.75
C GLU A 176 -3.55 -13.45 3.04
N GLN A 177 -3.46 -12.29 2.42
CA GLN A 177 -4.60 -11.67 1.72
C GLN A 177 -4.87 -12.25 0.33
N ILE A 178 -3.85 -12.81 -0.32
CA ILE A 178 -4.00 -13.39 -1.66
C ILE A 178 -4.28 -14.91 -1.59
N ALA A 179 -3.65 -15.61 -0.66
CA ALA A 179 -3.65 -17.07 -0.56
C ALA A 179 -3.89 -17.57 0.87
N GLY A 180 -4.61 -16.81 1.68
CA GLY A 180 -4.90 -17.15 3.07
C GLY A 180 -5.73 -18.43 3.21
N ASP A 181 -6.63 -18.70 2.29
CA ASP A 181 -7.40 -19.93 2.20
C ASP A 181 -6.51 -21.15 1.93
N GLU A 182 -5.56 -21.05 1.00
CA GLU A 182 -4.60 -22.11 0.73
C GLU A 182 -3.64 -22.34 1.93
N LEU A 183 -3.24 -21.27 2.59
CA LEU A 183 -2.42 -21.37 3.80
C LEU A 183 -3.19 -22.05 4.94
N TRP A 184 -4.49 -21.74 5.08
CA TRP A 184 -5.35 -22.36 6.07
C TRP A 184 -5.55 -23.87 5.79
N GLU A 185 -5.77 -24.26 4.53
CA GLU A 185 -5.94 -25.67 4.15
C GLU A 185 -4.69 -26.50 4.38
N LYS A 186 -3.50 -25.93 4.22
CA LYS A 186 -2.21 -26.59 4.46
C LYS A 186 -1.89 -26.82 5.96
N GLN A 187 -2.61 -26.13 6.86
CA GLN A 187 -2.41 -26.32 8.30
C GLN A 187 -3.11 -27.60 8.79
N PRO A 188 -2.50 -28.33 9.74
CA PRO A 188 -3.19 -29.39 10.47
C PRO A 188 -4.49 -28.87 11.08
N GLU A 189 -5.55 -29.66 11.04
CA GLU A 189 -6.90 -29.24 11.41
C GLU A 189 -6.98 -28.58 12.79
N GLU A 190 -6.27 -29.16 13.76
CA GLU A 190 -6.19 -28.67 15.15
C GLU A 190 -5.41 -27.35 15.32
N LYS A 191 -4.66 -26.94 14.29
CA LYS A 191 -3.84 -25.70 14.29
C LYS A 191 -4.32 -24.66 13.28
N ARG A 192 -5.43 -24.91 12.63
CA ARG A 192 -5.98 -23.99 11.62
C ARG A 192 -6.29 -22.63 12.22
N ASN A 193 -5.65 -21.60 11.66
CA ASN A 193 -5.89 -20.21 12.06
C ASN A 193 -6.97 -19.58 11.19
N PRO A 194 -8.18 -19.28 11.73
CA PRO A 194 -9.25 -18.67 10.97
C PRO A 194 -8.93 -17.25 10.48
N GLU A 195 -7.96 -16.56 11.06
CA GLU A 195 -7.50 -15.25 10.60
C GLU A 195 -7.01 -15.27 9.15
N LEU A 196 -6.49 -16.41 8.67
CA LEU A 196 -6.07 -16.57 7.28
C LEU A 196 -7.25 -16.49 6.31
N LEU A 197 -8.40 -17.04 6.67
CA LEU A 197 -9.63 -16.91 5.87
C LEU A 197 -10.19 -15.48 5.92
N VAL A 198 -10.05 -14.82 7.06
CA VAL A 198 -10.41 -13.41 7.21
C VAL A 198 -9.52 -12.53 6.32
N ALA A 199 -8.21 -12.79 6.30
CA ALA A 199 -7.27 -12.06 5.45
C ALA A 199 -7.62 -12.18 3.96
N ALA A 200 -7.94 -13.40 3.48
CA ALA A 200 -8.34 -13.65 2.09
C ALA A 200 -9.64 -12.92 1.68
N SER A 201 -10.38 -12.37 2.65
CA SER A 201 -11.55 -11.51 2.37
C SER A 201 -11.18 -10.25 1.59
N PHE A 202 -9.91 -9.85 1.52
CA PHE A 202 -9.42 -8.79 0.63
C PHE A 202 -9.97 -8.93 -0.80
N LEU A 203 -9.99 -10.15 -1.33
CA LEU A 203 -10.47 -10.44 -2.68
C LEU A 203 -12.00 -10.23 -2.83
N ARG A 204 -12.72 -10.09 -1.71
CA ARG A 204 -14.18 -9.93 -1.66
C ARG A 204 -14.64 -8.53 -1.21
N MET A 205 -13.71 -7.60 -0.95
CA MET A 205 -14.06 -6.27 -0.43
C MET A 205 -14.69 -5.35 -1.48
N GLY A 206 -14.48 -5.59 -2.77
CA GLY A 206 -15.13 -4.83 -3.85
C GLY A 206 -16.67 -4.92 -3.84
N PRO A 207 -17.36 -4.08 -4.61
CA PRO A 207 -18.81 -4.10 -4.73
C PRO A 207 -19.34 -5.48 -5.16
N TRP A 208 -20.42 -5.92 -4.53
CA TRP A 208 -21.02 -7.23 -4.78
C TRP A 208 -22.53 -7.20 -4.55
N ASP A 209 -23.30 -7.70 -5.54
CA ASP A 209 -24.74 -7.93 -5.40
C ASP A 209 -25.01 -9.43 -5.44
N PRO A 210 -25.55 -10.04 -4.37
CA PRO A 210 -25.90 -11.45 -4.35
C PRO A 210 -26.87 -11.87 -5.47
N ALA A 211 -27.74 -10.98 -5.92
CA ALA A 211 -28.68 -11.24 -7.00
C ALA A 211 -28.00 -11.40 -8.36
N MET A 212 -26.79 -10.85 -8.53
CA MET A 212 -26.02 -10.93 -9.76
C MET A 212 -25.19 -12.23 -9.89
N THR A 213 -25.10 -13.06 -8.86
CA THR A 213 -24.25 -14.28 -8.86
C THR A 213 -24.63 -15.30 -9.92
N LEU A 214 -25.90 -15.32 -10.34
CA LEU A 214 -26.42 -16.25 -11.33
C LEU A 214 -26.23 -15.79 -12.79
N VAL A 215 -25.72 -14.56 -12.99
CA VAL A 215 -25.52 -13.98 -14.32
C VAL A 215 -24.05 -14.07 -14.70
N PRO A 216 -23.68 -14.78 -15.78
CA PRO A 216 -22.27 -14.93 -16.20
C PRO A 216 -21.53 -13.60 -16.35
N GLN A 217 -22.22 -12.55 -16.85
CA GLN A 217 -21.65 -11.21 -16.99
C GLN A 217 -21.30 -10.59 -15.65
N ALA A 218 -22.12 -10.78 -14.62
CA ALA A 218 -21.86 -10.27 -13.28
C ALA A 218 -20.63 -10.95 -12.65
N ARG A 219 -20.49 -12.26 -12.85
CA ARG A 219 -19.28 -12.97 -12.44
C ARG A 219 -18.03 -12.43 -13.13
N GLN A 220 -18.12 -12.14 -14.43
CA GLN A 220 -16.99 -11.55 -15.17
C GLN A 220 -16.62 -10.16 -14.64
N ILE A 221 -17.62 -9.30 -14.37
CA ILE A 221 -17.41 -7.98 -13.77
C ILE A 221 -16.69 -8.11 -12.43
N PHE A 222 -17.11 -9.07 -11.60
CA PHE A 222 -16.46 -9.32 -10.31
C PHE A 222 -14.99 -9.78 -10.46
N ILE A 223 -14.72 -10.72 -11.38
CA ILE A 223 -13.35 -11.19 -11.63
C ILE A 223 -12.47 -10.07 -12.16
N ASP A 224 -12.96 -9.26 -13.09
CA ASP A 224 -12.25 -8.09 -13.62
C ASP A 224 -11.90 -7.09 -12.48
N ASP A 225 -12.82 -6.89 -11.54
CA ASP A 225 -12.63 -6.03 -10.39
C ASP A 225 -11.57 -6.58 -9.42
N VAL A 226 -11.59 -7.89 -9.13
CA VAL A 226 -10.57 -8.57 -8.33
C VAL A 226 -9.19 -8.45 -8.97
N VAL A 227 -9.06 -8.76 -10.26
CA VAL A 227 -7.79 -8.67 -11.00
C VAL A 227 -7.24 -7.24 -10.96
N ASN A 228 -8.10 -6.26 -11.23
CA ASN A 228 -7.69 -4.85 -11.17
C ASN A 228 -7.28 -4.43 -9.76
N SER A 229 -7.98 -4.87 -8.73
CA SER A 229 -7.67 -4.56 -7.34
C SER A 229 -6.31 -5.13 -6.92
N VAL A 230 -6.05 -6.40 -7.24
CA VAL A 230 -4.76 -7.04 -6.97
C VAL A 230 -3.63 -6.30 -7.70
N GLY A 231 -3.82 -5.99 -8.98
CA GLY A 231 -2.82 -5.25 -9.76
C GLY A 231 -2.53 -3.86 -9.22
N GLN A 232 -3.57 -3.09 -8.87
CA GLN A 232 -3.40 -1.76 -8.31
C GLN A 232 -2.74 -1.78 -6.93
N THR A 233 -3.17 -2.70 -6.06
CA THR A 233 -2.71 -2.75 -4.67
C THR A 233 -1.28 -3.26 -4.55
N PHE A 234 -0.96 -4.36 -5.21
CA PHE A 234 0.32 -5.06 -5.00
C PHE A 234 1.37 -4.79 -6.08
N LEU A 235 0.94 -4.39 -7.29
CA LEU A 235 1.84 -4.12 -8.42
C LEU A 235 1.85 -2.64 -8.83
N SER A 236 1.07 -1.78 -8.16
CA SER A 236 0.91 -0.35 -8.51
C SER A 236 0.54 -0.14 -9.99
N THR A 237 -0.17 -1.11 -10.58
CA THR A 237 -0.49 -1.15 -12.00
C THR A 237 -1.99 -1.33 -12.20
N THR A 238 -2.62 -0.43 -12.95
CA THR A 238 -4.04 -0.58 -13.31
C THR A 238 -4.20 -1.66 -14.37
N MET A 239 -5.14 -2.58 -14.14
CA MET A 239 -5.42 -3.70 -15.04
C MET A 239 -6.78 -3.60 -15.73
N ARG A 240 -7.52 -2.50 -15.54
CA ARG A 240 -8.87 -2.33 -16.14
C ARG A 240 -8.89 -2.43 -17.67
N CYS A 241 -7.83 -1.94 -18.32
CA CYS A 241 -7.73 -1.96 -19.76
C CYS A 241 -7.49 -3.37 -20.33
N LEU A 242 -6.96 -4.29 -19.51
CA LEU A 242 -6.66 -5.68 -19.90
C LEU A 242 -7.92 -6.50 -20.25
N LYS A 243 -9.09 -5.99 -19.90
CA LYS A 243 -10.36 -6.58 -20.32
C LYS A 243 -10.51 -6.59 -21.85
N CYS A 244 -9.94 -5.64 -22.57
CA CYS A 244 -10.13 -5.45 -24.02
C CYS A 244 -8.84 -5.60 -24.82
N HIS A 245 -7.68 -5.30 -24.24
CA HIS A 245 -6.38 -5.35 -24.95
C HIS A 245 -5.22 -5.54 -23.95
N ASP A 246 -4.04 -5.89 -24.45
CA ASP A 246 -2.83 -6.06 -23.62
C ASP A 246 -2.45 -4.76 -22.91
N HIS A 247 -1.72 -4.90 -21.80
CA HIS A 247 -1.22 -3.77 -21.04
C HIS A 247 -0.23 -2.95 -21.87
N LYS A 248 -0.14 -1.67 -21.54
CA LYS A 248 0.76 -0.73 -22.21
C LYS A 248 2.24 -1.06 -21.99
N PHE A 249 2.56 -1.74 -20.90
CA PHE A 249 3.92 -2.10 -20.49
C PHE A 249 4.13 -3.60 -20.51
#